data_16464c0e00395b520b16d1d34645d6af
#
_entry.id   16464c0e00395b520b16d1d34645d6af
#
_cell.length_a   1.000
_cell.length_b   1.000
_cell.length_c   1.000
_cell.angle_alpha   90.00
_cell.angle_beta   90.00
_cell.angle_gamma   90.00
#
_symmetry.space_group_name_H-M   'P 1'
#
loop_
_entity.id
_entity.type
_entity.pdbx_description
1 polymer ?
#
loop_
_entity_poly.entity_id
_entity_poly.type
_entity_poly.pdbx_seq_one_letter_code
_entity_poly.pdbx_strand_id
1 'polypeptide(L)'
;MAELEHNVRFVADQVYSHAGGSRRLADLYIPAALSGRIPVVLWLHGGGWRFGDRRLAPDLRAFAQRSQLAVVSIDYRLSDEEKFPAPVEDVKTAVRWVRSVADRFGLDASRLGLWGSSAGGHLAACAALSTENEFLANEHPEYSSAVQAVVDGYGPTNFGRIDADRAKAPTGGKDAESLAIGHVLPAGDPESFESRLLGTPVSSSPREVELADPVHYLHGGCPPFLILHGEADSLIPCGQSRYLFEALCGVRADATLVLFEHLRHGFFNNPNLDGEDYGSVTVYQSVRRPEELVWKCAPEDSIPSMVRSFFRSYLLMR
;
A
#
# COMPACT_ATOMS: atom_id res chain seq x y z
N MET A 1 -19.86 24.04 3.56
CA MET A 1 -19.22 22.87 2.94
C MET A 1 -18.63 23.11 1.55
N ALA A 2 -19.02 24.18 0.85
CA ALA A 2 -18.50 24.52 -0.50
C ALA A 2 -17.10 25.19 -0.53
N GLU A 3 -16.58 25.70 0.59
CA GLU A 3 -15.25 26.35 0.64
C GLU A 3 -14.06 25.38 0.72
N LEU A 4 -14.31 24.08 1.00
CA LEU A 4 -13.26 23.07 1.15
C LEU A 4 -12.72 22.54 -0.18
N GLU A 5 -13.47 22.65 -1.27
CA GLU A 5 -13.04 22.13 -2.58
C GLU A 5 -11.90 22.92 -3.24
N HIS A 6 -11.64 24.17 -2.79
CA HIS A 6 -10.72 25.11 -3.44
C HIS A 6 -9.25 24.98 -2.97
N ASN A 7 -8.96 24.17 -1.95
CA ASN A 7 -7.63 24.13 -1.33
C ASN A 7 -6.71 22.98 -1.81
N VAL A 8 -7.13 22.19 -2.80
CA VAL A 8 -6.30 21.11 -3.38
C VAL A 8 -6.26 21.25 -4.89
N ARG A 9 -5.07 21.53 -5.43
CA ARG A 9 -4.82 21.52 -6.87
C ARG A 9 -4.81 20.06 -7.34
N PHE A 10 -5.69 19.74 -8.29
CA PHE A 10 -5.73 18.45 -8.97
C PHE A 10 -5.04 18.54 -10.33
N VAL A 11 -4.13 17.61 -10.61
CA VAL A 11 -3.44 17.50 -11.89
C VAL A 11 -3.58 16.06 -12.39
N ALA A 12 -4.44 15.86 -13.39
CA ALA A 12 -4.76 14.55 -13.92
C ALA A 12 -3.78 14.10 -15.01
N ASP A 13 -3.79 12.79 -15.25
CA ASP A 13 -3.25 12.13 -16.46
C ASP A 13 -1.77 12.44 -16.76
N GLN A 14 -0.95 12.58 -15.72
CA GLN A 14 0.48 12.77 -15.91
C GLN A 14 1.13 11.44 -16.29
N VAL A 15 1.82 11.40 -17.42
CA VAL A 15 2.56 10.19 -17.84
C VAL A 15 3.83 10.09 -17.01
N TYR A 16 3.97 9.00 -16.23
CA TYR A 16 5.16 8.75 -15.42
C TYR A 16 6.07 7.67 -16.03
N SER A 17 5.54 6.82 -16.92
CA SER A 17 6.28 5.74 -17.56
C SER A 17 5.64 5.34 -18.90
N HIS A 18 6.44 4.71 -19.75
CA HIS A 18 6.01 4.03 -20.98
C HIS A 18 6.27 2.51 -20.93
N ALA A 19 6.45 1.94 -19.75
CA ALA A 19 6.70 0.51 -19.59
C ALA A 19 5.59 -0.34 -20.19
N GLY A 20 5.97 -1.50 -20.78
CA GLY A 20 5.03 -2.39 -21.47
C GLY A 20 4.43 -1.80 -22.75
N GLY A 21 5.02 -0.74 -23.34
CA GLY A 21 4.55 -0.12 -24.58
C GLY A 21 3.27 0.73 -24.43
N SER A 22 2.78 0.95 -23.22
CA SER A 22 1.61 1.77 -22.90
C SER A 22 1.98 2.88 -21.91
N ARG A 23 1.21 3.98 -21.95
CA ARG A 23 1.41 5.06 -20.99
C ARG A 23 0.91 4.63 -19.62
N ARG A 24 1.76 4.79 -18.57
CA ARG A 24 1.37 4.67 -17.18
C ARG A 24 1.08 6.06 -16.64
N LEU A 25 -0.08 6.23 -16.02
CA LEU A 25 -0.60 7.54 -15.66
C LEU A 25 -0.60 7.72 -14.14
N ALA A 26 -0.45 8.97 -13.74
CA ALA A 26 -0.54 9.41 -12.36
C ALA A 26 -1.48 10.62 -12.25
N ASP A 27 -2.26 10.67 -11.17
CA ASP A 27 -3.08 11.81 -10.78
C ASP A 27 -2.51 12.41 -9.48
N LEU A 28 -2.33 13.74 -9.46
CA LEU A 28 -1.75 14.44 -8.31
C LEU A 28 -2.81 15.29 -7.60
N TYR A 29 -2.84 15.19 -6.29
CA TYR A 29 -3.64 15.97 -5.35
C TYR A 29 -2.69 16.79 -4.48
N ILE A 30 -2.53 18.09 -4.74
CA ILE A 30 -1.51 18.94 -4.12
C ILE A 30 -2.20 20.01 -3.26
N PRO A 31 -2.00 20.03 -1.93
CA PRO A 31 -2.54 21.08 -1.07
C PRO A 31 -2.08 22.47 -1.50
N ALA A 32 -3.00 23.42 -1.60
CA ALA A 32 -2.71 24.75 -2.17
C ALA A 32 -2.09 25.76 -1.17
N ALA A 33 -2.15 25.46 0.13
CA ALA A 33 -1.92 26.48 1.18
C ALA A 33 -0.57 26.37 1.90
N LEU A 34 0.42 25.61 1.39
CA LEU A 34 1.66 25.36 2.12
C LEU A 34 2.82 26.23 1.59
N SER A 35 3.54 26.84 2.52
CA SER A 35 4.87 27.40 2.24
C SER A 35 5.91 26.28 2.24
N GLY A 36 6.77 26.25 1.21
CA GLY A 36 7.85 25.26 1.08
C GLY A 36 7.47 24.05 0.24
N ARG A 37 8.35 23.06 0.23
CA ARG A 37 8.16 21.80 -0.52
C ARG A 37 7.28 20.84 0.26
N ILE A 38 6.39 20.17 -0.43
CA ILE A 38 5.32 19.32 0.14
C ILE A 38 5.75 17.85 0.06
N PRO A 39 5.84 17.12 1.19
CA PRO A 39 6.08 15.68 1.18
C PRO A 39 4.96 14.93 0.45
N VAL A 40 5.27 13.75 -0.06
CA VAL A 40 4.41 13.02 -1.00
C VAL A 40 4.06 11.64 -0.46
N VAL A 41 2.82 11.22 -0.65
CA VAL A 41 2.37 9.84 -0.49
C VAL A 41 1.90 9.32 -1.85
N LEU A 42 2.45 8.18 -2.29
CA LEU A 42 1.94 7.47 -3.45
C LEU A 42 0.84 6.51 -3.02
N TRP A 43 -0.32 6.62 -3.66
CA TRP A 43 -1.42 5.67 -3.50
C TRP A 43 -1.36 4.58 -4.56
N LEU A 44 -1.49 3.31 -4.12
CA LEU A 44 -1.49 2.10 -4.92
C LEU A 44 -2.82 1.38 -4.74
N HIS A 45 -3.60 1.30 -5.80
CA HIS A 45 -4.94 0.70 -5.75
C HIS A 45 -4.92 -0.81 -5.53
N GLY A 46 -6.03 -1.35 -5.03
CA GLY A 46 -6.28 -2.79 -4.94
C GLY A 46 -6.76 -3.40 -6.27
N GLY A 47 -7.41 -4.57 -6.19
CA GLY A 47 -8.01 -5.24 -7.37
C GLY A 47 -7.28 -6.51 -7.80
N GLY A 48 -6.57 -7.19 -6.88
CA GLY A 48 -5.93 -8.48 -7.14
C GLY A 48 -4.89 -8.43 -8.27
N TRP A 49 -4.20 -7.30 -8.44
CA TRP A 49 -3.24 -7.03 -9.55
C TRP A 49 -3.85 -7.19 -10.95
N ARG A 50 -5.15 -7.39 -11.07
CA ARG A 50 -5.85 -7.70 -12.32
C ARG A 50 -6.83 -6.62 -12.73
N PHE A 51 -7.35 -5.87 -11.77
CA PHE A 51 -8.37 -4.85 -11.97
C PHE A 51 -7.99 -3.54 -11.29
N GLY A 52 -8.71 -2.49 -11.62
CA GLY A 52 -8.54 -1.19 -11.02
C GLY A 52 -7.64 -0.27 -11.84
N ASP A 53 -7.63 0.95 -11.42
CA ASP A 53 -6.76 2.03 -11.91
C ASP A 53 -6.57 3.06 -10.79
N ARG A 54 -5.80 4.12 -11.03
CA ARG A 54 -5.51 5.20 -10.08
C ARG A 54 -6.74 5.90 -9.50
N ARG A 55 -7.95 5.69 -10.04
CA ARG A 55 -9.22 6.25 -9.54
C ARG A 55 -9.88 5.36 -8.49
N LEU A 56 -9.46 4.10 -8.39
CA LEU A 56 -9.89 3.20 -7.31
C LEU A 56 -9.14 3.57 -6.02
N ALA A 57 -9.68 4.50 -5.27
CA ALA A 57 -9.01 5.12 -4.14
C ALA A 57 -10.02 5.61 -3.09
N PRO A 58 -9.60 5.78 -1.82
CA PRO A 58 -10.35 6.58 -0.85
C PRO A 58 -10.41 8.05 -1.29
N ASP A 59 -11.06 8.91 -0.50
CA ASP A 59 -11.06 10.36 -0.79
C ASP A 59 -9.66 10.97 -0.63
N LEU A 60 -8.82 10.81 -1.67
CA LEU A 60 -7.45 11.34 -1.70
C LEU A 60 -7.40 12.87 -1.65
N ARG A 61 -8.45 13.55 -2.12
CA ARG A 61 -8.55 15.02 -2.03
C ARG A 61 -8.70 15.46 -0.59
N ALA A 62 -9.64 14.88 0.14
CA ALA A 62 -9.83 15.16 1.56
C ALA A 62 -8.60 14.75 2.39
N PHE A 63 -7.97 13.61 2.04
CA PHE A 63 -6.74 13.20 2.68
C PHE A 63 -5.62 14.23 2.48
N ALA A 64 -5.33 14.65 1.25
CA ALA A 64 -4.30 15.65 0.94
C ALA A 64 -4.52 16.95 1.71
N GLN A 65 -5.76 17.44 1.71
CA GLN A 65 -6.13 18.66 2.42
C GLN A 65 -5.90 18.57 3.93
N ARG A 66 -6.35 17.48 4.56
CA ARG A 66 -6.29 17.30 6.03
C ARG A 66 -4.90 16.91 6.53
N SER A 67 -4.12 16.18 5.73
CA SER A 67 -2.76 15.74 6.08
C SER A 67 -1.70 16.80 5.81
N GLN A 68 -1.95 17.72 4.89
CA GLN A 68 -0.96 18.64 4.33
C GLN A 68 0.17 17.90 3.58
N LEU A 69 -0.13 16.76 3.00
CA LEU A 69 0.75 15.97 2.14
C LEU A 69 0.19 15.97 0.72
N ALA A 70 1.05 16.00 -0.27
CA ALA A 70 0.61 15.72 -1.64
C ALA A 70 0.34 14.22 -1.78
N VAL A 71 -0.67 13.87 -2.58
CA VAL A 71 -0.93 12.47 -2.92
C VAL A 71 -0.77 12.30 -4.41
N VAL A 72 -0.09 11.22 -4.80
CA VAL A 72 0.07 10.79 -6.19
C VAL A 72 -0.54 9.41 -6.32
N SER A 73 -1.65 9.29 -7.03
CA SER A 73 -2.30 8.02 -7.33
C SER A 73 -1.84 7.52 -8.69
N ILE A 74 -1.42 6.26 -8.79
CA ILE A 74 -0.81 5.72 -10.00
C ILE A 74 -1.55 4.51 -10.56
N ASP A 75 -1.52 4.36 -11.90
CA ASP A 75 -1.73 3.08 -12.56
C ASP A 75 -0.45 2.26 -12.45
N TYR A 76 -0.56 0.94 -12.46
CA TYR A 76 0.57 0.01 -12.63
C TYR A 76 0.16 -1.11 -13.57
N ARG A 77 1.12 -1.82 -14.19
CA ARG A 77 0.84 -2.96 -15.07
C ARG A 77 0.04 -4.02 -14.32
N LEU A 78 -1.09 -4.40 -14.91
CA LEU A 78 -1.92 -5.46 -14.37
C LEU A 78 -1.40 -6.84 -14.84
N SER A 79 -1.78 -7.90 -14.14
CA SER A 79 -1.29 -9.26 -14.39
C SER A 79 -1.66 -9.83 -15.77
N ASP A 80 -2.66 -9.27 -16.43
CA ASP A 80 -3.02 -9.62 -17.80
C ASP A 80 -2.15 -8.86 -18.83
N GLU A 81 -1.46 -7.79 -18.44
CA GLU A 81 -0.49 -7.06 -19.28
C GLU A 81 0.91 -7.63 -19.09
N GLU A 82 1.37 -7.79 -17.83
CA GLU A 82 2.71 -8.27 -17.51
C GLU A 82 2.71 -8.94 -16.13
N LYS A 83 3.56 -9.96 -15.94
CA LYS A 83 3.65 -10.74 -14.70
C LYS A 83 4.55 -10.05 -13.67
N PHE A 84 4.51 -10.56 -12.42
CA PHE A 84 5.52 -10.18 -11.42
C PHE A 84 6.94 -10.38 -12.00
N PRO A 85 7.87 -9.43 -11.81
CA PRO A 85 7.81 -8.28 -10.90
C PRO A 85 7.32 -6.95 -11.52
N ALA A 86 6.79 -6.95 -12.73
CA ALA A 86 6.48 -5.74 -13.48
C ALA A 86 5.65 -4.68 -12.71
N PRO A 87 4.61 -5.04 -11.93
CA PRO A 87 3.88 -4.04 -11.13
C PRO A 87 4.75 -3.37 -10.06
N VAL A 88 5.73 -4.08 -9.47
CA VAL A 88 6.66 -3.51 -8.48
C VAL A 88 7.64 -2.55 -9.15
N GLU A 89 8.14 -2.90 -10.35
CA GLU A 89 8.99 -2.02 -11.15
C GLU A 89 8.28 -0.70 -11.47
N ASP A 90 6.98 -0.75 -11.77
CA ASP A 90 6.17 0.44 -12.02
C ASP A 90 6.05 1.34 -10.77
N VAL A 91 5.84 0.75 -9.59
CA VAL A 91 5.83 1.50 -8.33
C VAL A 91 7.17 2.20 -8.09
N LYS A 92 8.30 1.49 -8.26
CA LYS A 92 9.63 2.07 -8.09
C LYS A 92 9.91 3.16 -9.13
N THR A 93 9.46 2.97 -10.35
CA THR A 93 9.53 3.98 -11.42
C THR A 93 8.72 5.22 -11.05
N ALA A 94 7.51 5.06 -10.52
CA ALA A 94 6.68 6.19 -10.09
C ALA A 94 7.33 6.97 -8.94
N VAL A 95 7.96 6.31 -7.98
CA VAL A 95 8.74 6.97 -6.91
C VAL A 95 9.87 7.81 -7.51
N ARG A 96 10.63 7.27 -8.46
CA ARG A 96 11.71 7.99 -9.16
C ARG A 96 11.17 9.16 -9.98
N TRP A 97 10.05 8.94 -10.70
CA TRP A 97 9.38 10.00 -11.47
C TRP A 97 8.93 11.15 -10.57
N VAL A 98 8.33 10.89 -9.40
CA VAL A 98 7.95 11.95 -8.45
C VAL A 98 9.17 12.81 -8.11
N ARG A 99 10.34 12.20 -7.90
CA ARG A 99 11.58 12.94 -7.65
C ARG A 99 12.01 13.79 -8.84
N SER A 100 11.90 13.26 -10.05
CA SER A 100 12.28 13.96 -11.27
C SER A 100 11.41 15.19 -11.55
N VAL A 101 10.15 15.18 -11.13
CA VAL A 101 9.19 16.28 -11.34
C VAL A 101 8.97 17.14 -10.09
N ALA A 102 9.69 16.88 -9.00
CA ALA A 102 9.47 17.52 -7.70
C ALA A 102 9.51 19.05 -7.78
N ASP A 103 10.46 19.62 -8.49
CA ASP A 103 10.57 21.09 -8.71
C ASP A 103 9.37 21.66 -9.44
N ARG A 104 8.90 20.97 -10.48
CA ARG A 104 7.75 21.39 -11.29
C ARG A 104 6.46 21.52 -10.48
N PHE A 105 6.28 20.65 -9.50
CA PHE A 105 5.04 20.58 -8.71
C PHE A 105 5.16 21.14 -7.29
N GLY A 106 6.35 21.55 -6.86
CA GLY A 106 6.62 22.04 -5.49
C GLY A 106 6.67 20.92 -4.45
N LEU A 107 7.07 19.71 -4.87
CA LEU A 107 7.12 18.53 -4.01
C LEU A 107 8.47 18.39 -3.29
N ASP A 108 8.48 17.70 -2.16
CA ASP A 108 9.69 17.33 -1.45
C ASP A 108 10.18 15.95 -1.89
N ALA A 109 11.19 15.93 -2.74
CA ALA A 109 11.78 14.70 -3.28
C ALA A 109 12.44 13.80 -2.23
N SER A 110 12.71 14.29 -1.02
CA SER A 110 13.37 13.55 0.06
C SER A 110 12.39 12.86 1.01
N ARG A 111 11.10 13.20 0.97
CA ARG A 111 10.07 12.76 1.90
C ARG A 111 8.88 12.13 1.16
N LEU A 112 9.02 10.83 0.86
CA LEU A 112 8.02 10.04 0.16
C LEU A 112 7.56 8.85 1.00
N GLY A 113 6.24 8.59 0.97
CA GLY A 113 5.65 7.39 1.54
C GLY A 113 4.88 6.59 0.49
N LEU A 114 4.66 5.32 0.76
CA LEU A 114 3.74 4.46 -0.01
C LEU A 114 2.51 4.14 0.82
N TRP A 115 1.36 4.15 0.20
CA TRP A 115 0.08 3.74 0.78
C TRP A 115 -0.66 2.85 -0.21
N GLY A 116 -0.86 1.59 0.14
CA GLY A 116 -1.53 0.65 -0.73
C GLY A 116 -2.66 -0.11 -0.03
N SER A 117 -3.60 -0.60 -0.83
CA SER A 117 -4.69 -1.45 -0.37
C SER A 117 -4.66 -2.80 -1.08
N SER A 118 -4.84 -3.93 -0.34
CA SER A 118 -4.91 -5.25 -0.96
C SER A 118 -3.68 -5.53 -1.85
N ALA A 119 -3.86 -5.80 -3.14
CA ALA A 119 -2.78 -5.91 -4.12
C ALA A 119 -1.80 -4.73 -4.07
N GLY A 120 -2.30 -3.49 -3.90
CA GLY A 120 -1.47 -2.30 -3.74
C GLY A 120 -0.67 -2.29 -2.44
N GLY A 121 -1.19 -2.86 -1.34
CA GLY A 121 -0.47 -3.06 -0.08
C GLY A 121 0.74 -3.98 -0.27
N HIS A 122 0.52 -5.12 -0.93
CA HIS A 122 1.59 -6.04 -1.32
C HIS A 122 2.66 -5.33 -2.17
N LEU A 123 2.27 -4.58 -3.21
CA LEU A 123 3.21 -3.85 -4.06
C LEU A 123 3.99 -2.78 -3.28
N ALA A 124 3.32 -2.08 -2.34
CA ALA A 124 3.97 -1.11 -1.46
C ALA A 124 5.03 -1.77 -0.59
N ALA A 125 4.72 -2.92 0.01
CA ALA A 125 5.66 -3.69 0.82
C ALA A 125 6.86 -4.19 -0.01
N CYS A 126 6.62 -4.80 -1.18
CA CYS A 126 7.69 -5.27 -2.07
C CYS A 126 8.60 -4.11 -2.51
N ALA A 127 8.03 -2.98 -2.94
CA ALA A 127 8.81 -1.83 -3.41
C ALA A 127 9.63 -1.17 -2.29
N ALA A 128 9.08 -1.10 -1.07
CA ALA A 128 9.72 -0.44 0.06
C ALA A 128 10.79 -1.30 0.74
N LEU A 129 10.64 -2.62 0.74
CA LEU A 129 11.57 -3.55 1.39
C LEU A 129 12.70 -3.99 0.46
N SER A 130 12.49 -3.93 -0.87
CA SER A 130 13.54 -4.24 -1.84
C SER A 130 14.56 -3.11 -1.97
N THR A 131 15.82 -3.49 -2.21
CA THR A 131 16.92 -2.54 -2.44
C THR A 131 16.81 -1.84 -3.81
N GLU A 132 17.66 -0.83 -4.03
CA GLU A 132 17.71 -0.09 -5.31
C GLU A 132 18.05 -0.98 -6.50
N ASN A 133 18.74 -2.11 -6.28
CA ASN A 133 19.19 -3.03 -7.32
C ASN A 133 18.17 -4.12 -7.66
N GLU A 134 17.12 -4.26 -6.88
CA GLU A 134 16.03 -5.20 -7.12
C GLU A 134 14.88 -4.50 -7.85
N PHE A 135 14.20 -5.22 -8.74
CA PHE A 135 13.09 -4.69 -9.52
C PHE A 135 13.50 -3.41 -10.29
N LEU A 136 14.58 -3.53 -11.05
CA LEU A 136 15.14 -2.41 -11.81
C LEU A 136 14.27 -2.10 -13.03
N ALA A 137 13.70 -0.90 -13.06
CA ALA A 137 13.19 -0.28 -14.27
C ALA A 137 14.22 0.71 -14.82
N ASN A 138 14.32 0.80 -16.16
CA ASN A 138 15.30 1.66 -16.82
C ASN A 138 14.91 3.15 -16.87
N GLU A 139 13.75 3.53 -16.34
CA GLU A 139 13.30 4.92 -16.35
C GLU A 139 13.71 5.65 -15.08
N HIS A 140 14.22 6.87 -15.24
CA HIS A 140 14.72 7.75 -14.15
C HIS A 140 15.80 7.11 -13.26
N PRO A 141 16.81 6.41 -13.81
CA PRO A 141 17.78 5.65 -13.01
C PRO A 141 18.67 6.52 -12.12
N GLU A 142 18.74 7.83 -12.38
CA GLU A 142 19.48 8.81 -11.57
C GLU A 142 18.82 9.13 -10.23
N TYR A 143 17.56 8.74 -10.03
CA TYR A 143 16.82 8.95 -8.78
C TYR A 143 16.66 7.66 -7.99
N SER A 144 16.71 7.78 -6.65
CA SER A 144 16.42 6.67 -5.74
C SER A 144 14.94 6.27 -5.75
N SER A 145 14.63 5.00 -5.55
CA SER A 145 13.27 4.48 -5.30
C SER A 145 12.96 4.28 -3.82
N ALA A 146 13.89 4.59 -2.90
CA ALA A 146 13.69 4.42 -1.46
C ALA A 146 12.58 5.34 -0.92
N VAL A 147 11.82 4.86 0.06
CA VAL A 147 10.74 5.61 0.70
C VAL A 147 10.91 5.65 2.21
N GLN A 148 10.25 6.60 2.89
CA GLN A 148 10.47 6.90 4.29
C GLN A 148 9.35 6.43 5.21
N ALA A 149 8.22 5.96 4.67
CA ALA A 149 7.10 5.41 5.44
C ALA A 149 6.18 4.57 4.53
N VAL A 150 5.56 3.54 5.08
CA VAL A 150 4.65 2.65 4.34
C VAL A 150 3.37 2.43 5.14
N VAL A 151 2.23 2.55 4.48
CA VAL A 151 0.95 2.07 4.98
C VAL A 151 0.50 0.91 4.09
N ASP A 152 0.38 -0.26 4.69
CA ASP A 152 -0.15 -1.47 4.07
C ASP A 152 -1.56 -1.74 4.61
N GLY A 153 -2.55 -1.60 3.76
CA GLY A 153 -3.94 -1.97 4.05
C GLY A 153 -4.23 -3.38 3.55
N TYR A 154 -4.35 -4.34 4.46
CA TYR A 154 -4.78 -5.72 4.20
C TYR A 154 -4.10 -6.37 2.98
N GLY A 155 -2.82 -6.08 2.74
CA GLY A 155 -2.05 -6.68 1.66
C GLY A 155 -1.77 -8.16 1.91
N PRO A 156 -1.86 -9.03 0.89
CA PRO A 156 -1.31 -10.38 0.99
C PRO A 156 0.22 -10.28 1.03
N THR A 157 0.84 -11.21 1.75
CA THR A 157 2.31 -11.22 1.94
C THR A 157 2.91 -12.49 1.35
N ASN A 158 2.57 -13.66 1.90
CA ASN A 158 3.11 -14.94 1.45
C ASN A 158 2.03 -15.79 0.80
N PHE A 159 2.08 -15.94 -0.52
CA PHE A 159 1.07 -16.68 -1.30
C PHE A 159 1.07 -18.18 -0.98
N GLY A 160 2.22 -18.75 -0.59
CA GLY A 160 2.32 -20.18 -0.26
C GLY A 160 1.57 -20.57 1.01
N ARG A 161 1.25 -19.62 1.90
CA ARG A 161 0.52 -19.87 3.15
C ARG A 161 -0.92 -19.35 3.17
N ILE A 162 -1.33 -18.59 2.15
CA ILE A 162 -2.60 -17.85 2.17
C ILE A 162 -3.82 -18.78 2.34
N ASP A 163 -3.83 -19.96 1.72
CA ASP A 163 -4.93 -20.94 1.86
C ASP A 163 -5.00 -21.54 3.26
N ALA A 164 -3.83 -21.78 3.90
CA ALA A 164 -3.76 -22.25 5.27
C ALA A 164 -4.22 -21.16 6.26
N ASP A 165 -3.98 -19.89 5.96
CA ASP A 165 -4.47 -18.77 6.75
C ASP A 165 -5.99 -18.58 6.54
N ARG A 166 -6.51 -18.72 5.29
CA ARG A 166 -7.96 -18.72 5.00
C ARG A 166 -8.72 -19.81 5.76
N ALA A 167 -8.13 -20.99 5.89
CA ALA A 167 -8.75 -22.09 6.65
C ALA A 167 -8.93 -21.79 8.15
N LYS A 168 -8.21 -20.81 8.69
CA LYS A 168 -8.28 -20.36 10.09
C LYS A 168 -9.11 -19.08 10.26
N ALA A 169 -9.46 -18.40 9.17
CA ALA A 169 -10.24 -17.17 9.21
C ALA A 169 -11.67 -17.44 9.69
N PRO A 170 -12.34 -16.47 10.33
CA PRO A 170 -13.72 -16.62 10.75
C PRO A 170 -14.63 -16.93 9.56
N THR A 171 -15.46 -17.96 9.68
CA THR A 171 -16.45 -18.34 8.67
C THR A 171 -17.70 -17.48 8.79
N GLY A 172 -17.69 -16.25 8.31
CA GLY A 172 -18.84 -15.38 8.50
C GLY A 172 -18.95 -14.26 7.48
N GLY A 173 -19.74 -14.51 6.46
CA GLY A 173 -20.16 -13.48 5.48
C GLY A 173 -19.17 -13.29 4.33
N LYS A 174 -19.72 -12.99 3.15
CA LYS A 174 -18.92 -12.66 1.97
C LYS A 174 -18.62 -11.16 1.97
N ASP A 175 -17.38 -10.77 1.81
CA ASP A 175 -16.98 -9.38 1.57
C ASP A 175 -17.65 -8.87 0.28
N ALA A 176 -17.95 -7.57 0.22
CA ALA A 176 -18.51 -6.97 -0.99
C ALA A 176 -17.59 -7.20 -2.21
N GLU A 177 -16.28 -7.19 -1.99
CA GLU A 177 -15.29 -7.48 -3.01
C GLU A 177 -15.29 -8.97 -3.38
N SER A 178 -15.40 -9.90 -2.41
CA SER A 178 -15.58 -11.33 -2.65
C SER A 178 -16.89 -11.63 -3.42
N LEU A 179 -17.95 -10.86 -3.15
CA LEU A 179 -19.22 -10.96 -3.90
C LEU A 179 -19.08 -10.46 -5.34
N ALA A 180 -18.32 -9.39 -5.55
CA ALA A 180 -18.04 -8.84 -6.88
C ALA A 180 -17.13 -9.76 -7.73
N ILE A 181 -16.21 -10.46 -7.07
CA ILE A 181 -15.26 -11.41 -7.70
C ILE A 181 -15.92 -12.78 -7.94
N GLY A 182 -17.01 -13.10 -7.21
CA GLY A 182 -17.76 -14.33 -7.32
C GLY A 182 -17.24 -15.42 -6.37
N HIS A 183 -16.29 -16.23 -6.77
CA HIS A 183 -15.72 -17.33 -5.98
C HIS A 183 -14.22 -17.12 -5.72
N VAL A 184 -13.81 -17.14 -4.46
CA VAL A 184 -12.38 -17.09 -4.09
C VAL A 184 -11.76 -18.46 -4.39
N LEU A 185 -10.87 -18.50 -5.36
CA LEU A 185 -10.15 -19.71 -5.73
C LEU A 185 -8.99 -19.96 -4.74
N PRO A 186 -8.62 -21.23 -4.50
CA PRO A 186 -7.36 -21.54 -3.82
C PRO A 186 -6.18 -20.89 -4.54
N ALA A 187 -5.17 -20.44 -3.80
CA ALA A 187 -4.00 -19.77 -4.40
C ALA A 187 -3.27 -20.62 -5.43
N GLY A 188 -3.29 -21.96 -5.25
CA GLY A 188 -2.72 -22.92 -6.20
C GLY A 188 -3.53 -23.12 -7.48
N ASP A 189 -4.75 -22.61 -7.59
CA ASP A 189 -5.53 -22.66 -8.82
C ASP A 189 -4.87 -21.74 -9.89
N PRO A 190 -4.69 -22.19 -11.14
CA PRO A 190 -4.09 -21.36 -12.20
C PRO A 190 -4.83 -20.04 -12.46
N GLU A 191 -6.14 -19.98 -12.16
CA GLU A 191 -6.98 -18.82 -12.35
C GLU A 191 -7.05 -17.91 -11.11
N SER A 192 -6.41 -18.28 -10.00
CA SER A 192 -6.31 -17.44 -8.82
C SER A 192 -5.56 -16.13 -9.13
N PHE A 193 -5.80 -15.10 -8.34
CA PHE A 193 -5.12 -13.81 -8.50
C PHE A 193 -3.60 -13.95 -8.33
N GLU A 194 -3.19 -14.75 -7.37
CA GLU A 194 -1.80 -15.03 -7.03
C GLU A 194 -1.09 -15.77 -8.17
N SER A 195 -1.68 -16.87 -8.66
CA SER A 195 -1.12 -17.64 -9.78
C SER A 195 -1.08 -16.82 -11.08
N ARG A 196 -2.10 -16.02 -11.35
CA ARG A 196 -2.11 -15.12 -12.51
C ARG A 196 -1.05 -14.02 -12.43
N LEU A 197 -0.81 -13.47 -11.23
CA LEU A 197 0.28 -12.50 -11.03
C LEU A 197 1.65 -13.14 -11.30
N LEU A 198 1.88 -14.35 -10.78
CA LEU A 198 3.14 -15.07 -10.98
C LEU A 198 3.31 -15.60 -12.42
N GLY A 199 2.19 -15.82 -13.15
CA GLY A 199 2.19 -16.47 -14.47
C GLY A 199 2.33 -17.99 -14.38
N THR A 200 2.20 -18.55 -13.18
CA THR A 200 2.36 -19.98 -12.89
C THR A 200 1.63 -20.33 -11.59
N PRO A 201 1.10 -21.57 -11.44
CA PRO A 201 0.42 -21.94 -10.21
C PRO A 201 1.31 -21.82 -8.97
N VAL A 202 0.81 -21.19 -7.92
CA VAL A 202 1.52 -21.02 -6.62
C VAL A 202 2.05 -22.36 -6.09
N SER A 203 1.27 -23.44 -6.20
CA SER A 203 1.61 -24.77 -5.70
C SER A 203 2.84 -25.41 -6.37
N SER A 204 3.20 -24.97 -7.57
CA SER A 204 4.31 -25.54 -8.36
C SER A 204 5.50 -24.60 -8.53
N SER A 205 5.47 -23.40 -7.93
CA SER A 205 6.41 -22.31 -8.22
C SER A 205 6.99 -21.69 -6.94
N PRO A 206 7.69 -22.47 -6.11
CA PRO A 206 8.18 -21.99 -4.81
C PRO A 206 9.15 -20.80 -4.93
N ARG A 207 9.93 -20.72 -6.01
CA ARG A 207 10.86 -19.61 -6.25
C ARG A 207 10.12 -18.31 -6.58
N GLU A 208 9.13 -18.37 -7.44
CA GLU A 208 8.31 -17.23 -7.82
C GLU A 208 7.51 -16.72 -6.62
N VAL A 209 7.00 -17.64 -5.78
CA VAL A 209 6.34 -17.32 -4.50
C VAL A 209 7.30 -16.63 -3.54
N GLU A 210 8.55 -17.11 -3.42
CA GLU A 210 9.58 -16.49 -2.59
C GLU A 210 9.92 -15.09 -3.08
N LEU A 211 10.09 -14.91 -4.39
CA LEU A 211 10.40 -13.60 -4.98
C LEU A 211 9.23 -12.60 -4.87
N ALA A 212 8.01 -13.08 -4.81
CA ALA A 212 6.82 -12.23 -4.60
C ALA A 212 6.52 -11.99 -3.10
N ASP A 213 7.22 -12.63 -2.18
CA ASP A 213 7.08 -12.39 -0.74
C ASP A 213 7.93 -11.18 -0.32
N PRO A 214 7.34 -10.05 0.11
CA PRO A 214 8.09 -8.88 0.54
C PRO A 214 9.04 -9.18 1.70
N VAL A 215 8.78 -10.21 2.52
CA VAL A 215 9.64 -10.63 3.63
C VAL A 215 11.00 -11.13 3.14
N HIS A 216 11.09 -11.63 1.90
CA HIS A 216 12.35 -12.03 1.26
C HIS A 216 13.38 -10.88 1.20
N TYR A 217 12.92 -9.62 1.14
CA TYR A 217 13.75 -8.42 0.96
C TYR A 217 14.07 -7.68 2.25
N LEU A 218 13.73 -8.25 3.40
CA LEU A 218 13.95 -7.57 4.69
C LEU A 218 15.42 -7.30 4.98
N HIS A 219 15.70 -6.11 5.47
CA HIS A 219 17.03 -5.67 5.88
C HIS A 219 16.96 -4.69 7.06
N GLY A 220 18.09 -4.39 7.71
CA GLY A 220 18.13 -3.55 8.90
C GLY A 220 17.81 -2.07 8.69
N GLY A 221 17.59 -1.64 7.44
CA GLY A 221 17.25 -0.25 7.06
C GLY A 221 15.82 -0.08 6.56
N CYS A 222 14.91 -1.03 6.84
CA CYS A 222 13.53 -0.94 6.42
C CYS A 222 12.86 0.34 6.92
N PRO A 223 12.00 1.00 6.10
CA PRO A 223 11.21 2.14 6.56
C PRO A 223 10.19 1.71 7.62
N PRO A 224 9.63 2.66 8.41
CA PRO A 224 8.52 2.38 9.30
C PRO A 224 7.27 1.93 8.54
N PHE A 225 6.53 0.97 9.12
CA PHE A 225 5.30 0.39 8.60
C PHE A 225 4.11 0.61 9.54
N LEU A 226 2.98 1.03 8.96
CA LEU A 226 1.65 0.90 9.55
C LEU A 226 0.88 -0.14 8.73
N ILE A 227 0.51 -1.25 9.36
CA ILE A 227 -0.24 -2.34 8.75
C ILE A 227 -1.64 -2.34 9.34
N LEU A 228 -2.67 -2.24 8.51
CA LEU A 228 -4.07 -2.18 8.91
C LEU A 228 -4.84 -3.36 8.31
N HIS A 229 -5.52 -4.17 9.15
CA HIS A 229 -6.24 -5.34 8.67
C HIS A 229 -7.53 -5.61 9.44
N GLY A 230 -8.57 -6.05 8.75
CA GLY A 230 -9.81 -6.53 9.35
C GLY A 230 -9.71 -8.01 9.74
N GLU A 231 -10.09 -8.37 10.96
CA GLU A 231 -10.10 -9.79 11.38
C GLU A 231 -11.23 -10.59 10.71
N ALA A 232 -12.28 -9.88 10.23
CA ALA A 232 -13.36 -10.49 9.45
C ALA A 232 -13.06 -10.58 7.94
N ASP A 233 -11.84 -10.29 7.50
CA ASP A 233 -11.41 -10.40 6.10
C ASP A 233 -11.30 -11.89 5.69
N SER A 234 -12.22 -12.32 4.82
CA SER A 234 -12.28 -13.69 4.30
C SER A 234 -11.58 -13.88 2.95
N LEU A 235 -11.22 -12.77 2.29
CA LEU A 235 -10.49 -12.80 1.01
C LEU A 235 -8.98 -12.92 1.26
N ILE A 236 -8.44 -11.98 2.01
CA ILE A 236 -7.04 -11.99 2.47
C ILE A 236 -7.04 -12.08 4.00
N PRO A 237 -6.72 -13.25 4.58
CA PRO A 237 -6.79 -13.42 6.03
C PRO A 237 -5.77 -12.55 6.75
N CYS A 238 -6.11 -12.01 7.93
CA CYS A 238 -5.22 -11.17 8.73
C CYS A 238 -3.91 -11.89 9.16
N GLY A 239 -3.82 -13.21 9.02
CA GLY A 239 -2.60 -14.00 9.14
C GLY A 239 -1.48 -13.54 8.22
N GLN A 240 -1.81 -12.97 7.06
CA GLN A 240 -0.85 -12.40 6.12
C GLN A 240 -0.17 -11.15 6.70
N SER A 241 -0.94 -10.22 7.27
CA SER A 241 -0.41 -9.03 7.94
C SER A 241 0.35 -9.36 9.23
N ARG A 242 -0.10 -10.35 10.00
CA ARG A 242 0.64 -10.84 11.17
C ARG A 242 2.03 -11.37 10.77
N TYR A 243 2.10 -12.13 9.68
CA TYR A 243 3.37 -12.65 9.17
C TYR A 243 4.34 -11.52 8.77
N LEU A 244 3.88 -10.51 8.04
CA LEU A 244 4.69 -9.34 7.69
C LEU A 244 5.17 -8.59 8.95
N PHE A 245 4.27 -8.33 9.89
CA PHE A 245 4.59 -7.64 11.14
C PHE A 245 5.65 -8.38 11.97
N GLU A 246 5.49 -9.69 12.15
CA GLU A 246 6.44 -10.53 12.90
C GLU A 246 7.83 -10.51 12.24
N ALA A 247 7.87 -10.59 10.91
CA ALA A 247 9.11 -10.53 10.15
C ALA A 247 9.81 -9.16 10.26
N LEU A 248 9.06 -8.04 10.19
CA LEU A 248 9.58 -6.69 10.45
C LEU A 248 10.14 -6.55 11.87
N CYS A 249 9.46 -7.10 12.88
CA CYS A 249 9.97 -7.14 14.25
C CYS A 249 11.29 -7.93 14.34
N GLY A 250 11.43 -9.02 13.59
CA GLY A 250 12.63 -9.85 13.53
C GLY A 250 13.89 -9.07 13.11
N VAL A 251 13.75 -8.14 12.16
CA VAL A 251 14.84 -7.25 11.71
C VAL A 251 14.89 -5.92 12.45
N ARG A 252 14.06 -5.77 13.49
CA ARG A 252 13.99 -4.56 14.32
C ARG A 252 13.51 -3.31 13.58
N ALA A 253 12.71 -3.48 12.55
CA ALA A 253 12.04 -2.39 11.89
C ALA A 253 10.98 -1.76 12.80
N ASP A 254 10.71 -0.47 12.60
CA ASP A 254 9.61 0.22 13.24
C ASP A 254 8.29 -0.18 12.56
N ALA A 255 7.46 -0.94 13.25
CA ALA A 255 6.22 -1.46 12.69
C ALA A 255 5.07 -1.37 13.70
N THR A 256 3.90 -1.04 13.20
CA THR A 256 2.62 -1.08 13.94
C THR A 256 1.64 -1.91 13.12
N LEU A 257 1.04 -2.91 13.74
CA LEU A 257 -0.08 -3.68 13.20
C LEU A 257 -1.35 -3.33 13.98
N VAL A 258 -2.39 -2.91 13.28
CA VAL A 258 -3.71 -2.64 13.84
C VAL A 258 -4.71 -3.60 13.23
N LEU A 259 -5.40 -4.35 14.09
CA LEU A 259 -6.44 -5.30 13.72
C LEU A 259 -7.80 -4.80 14.18
N PHE A 260 -8.79 -4.88 13.30
CA PHE A 260 -10.16 -4.43 13.52
C PHE A 260 -11.09 -5.64 13.47
N GLU A 261 -11.78 -5.94 14.56
CA GLU A 261 -12.58 -7.16 14.71
C GLU A 261 -13.66 -7.30 13.63
N HIS A 262 -14.37 -6.22 13.30
CA HIS A 262 -15.54 -6.28 12.41
C HIS A 262 -15.23 -5.95 10.94
N LEU A 263 -14.04 -5.37 10.64
CA LEU A 263 -13.75 -4.97 9.28
C LEU A 263 -13.43 -6.16 8.38
N ARG A 264 -13.91 -6.02 7.15
CA ARG A 264 -13.73 -6.97 6.06
C ARG A 264 -12.74 -6.43 5.02
N HIS A 265 -12.49 -7.22 3.97
CA HIS A 265 -11.64 -6.78 2.85
C HIS A 265 -12.20 -5.52 2.18
N GLY A 266 -11.30 -4.65 1.71
CA GLY A 266 -11.67 -3.48 0.90
C GLY A 266 -12.13 -2.26 1.70
N PHE A 267 -11.96 -2.20 3.02
CA PHE A 267 -12.50 -1.11 3.84
C PHE A 267 -11.99 0.29 3.46
N PHE A 268 -10.80 0.46 2.86
CA PHE A 268 -10.35 1.76 2.35
C PHE A 268 -11.23 2.32 1.22
N ASN A 269 -11.95 1.47 0.51
CA ASN A 269 -12.86 1.87 -0.57
C ASN A 269 -14.26 2.22 -0.04
N ASN A 270 -14.50 2.10 1.27
CA ASN A 270 -15.76 2.46 1.88
C ASN A 270 -15.83 3.98 2.12
N PRO A 271 -16.76 4.71 1.47
CA PRO A 271 -16.89 6.16 1.66
C PRO A 271 -17.37 6.55 3.06
N ASN A 272 -17.93 5.60 3.81
CA ASN A 272 -18.43 5.81 5.18
C ASN A 272 -17.48 5.23 6.24
N LEU A 273 -16.21 5.02 5.93
CA LEU A 273 -15.25 4.36 6.82
C LEU A 273 -15.16 5.02 8.21
N ASP A 274 -15.25 6.35 8.30
CA ASP A 274 -15.24 7.09 9.58
C ASP A 274 -16.47 6.80 10.47
N GLY A 275 -17.54 6.23 9.94
CA GLY A 275 -18.78 5.91 10.67
C GLY A 275 -19.02 4.41 10.87
N GLU A 276 -18.06 3.58 10.48
CA GLU A 276 -18.17 2.13 10.65
C GLU A 276 -17.93 1.68 12.09
N ASP A 277 -18.59 0.60 12.48
CA ASP A 277 -18.30 -0.12 13.71
C ASP A 277 -17.08 -1.04 13.49
N TYR A 278 -15.95 -0.63 14.00
CA TYR A 278 -14.70 -1.41 13.89
C TYR A 278 -14.66 -2.62 14.83
N GLY A 279 -15.61 -2.74 15.79
CA GLY A 279 -15.51 -3.69 16.89
C GLY A 279 -14.31 -3.38 17.79
N SER A 280 -13.76 -4.42 18.40
CA SER A 280 -12.51 -4.30 19.17
C SER A 280 -11.35 -3.98 18.26
N VAL A 281 -10.49 -3.05 18.67
CA VAL A 281 -9.27 -2.68 17.95
C VAL A 281 -8.05 -3.16 18.72
N THR A 282 -7.25 -4.01 18.11
CA THR A 282 -6.02 -4.52 18.70
C THR A 282 -4.80 -3.91 18.04
N VAL A 283 -3.91 -3.30 18.82
CA VAL A 283 -2.71 -2.64 18.34
C VAL A 283 -1.47 -3.40 18.81
N TYR A 284 -0.63 -3.79 17.86
CA TYR A 284 0.70 -4.36 18.10
C TYR A 284 1.75 -3.39 17.62
N GLN A 285 2.77 -3.10 18.43
CA GLN A 285 3.86 -2.22 18.07
C GLN A 285 5.21 -2.88 18.33
N SER A 286 6.14 -2.71 17.41
CA SER A 286 7.52 -3.16 17.63
C SER A 286 8.20 -2.25 18.65
N VAL A 287 8.79 -2.86 19.69
CA VAL A 287 9.36 -2.14 20.84
C VAL A 287 10.81 -1.79 20.54
N ARG A 288 11.12 -0.67 19.86
CA ARG A 288 12.56 -0.35 19.68
C ARG A 288 12.98 1.10 19.38
N ARG A 289 12.15 2.12 19.71
CA ARG A 289 12.63 3.50 19.71
C ARG A 289 12.40 4.14 21.10
N PRO A 290 13.21 5.19 21.45
CA PRO A 290 12.87 6.02 22.60
C PRO A 290 11.41 6.48 22.49
N GLU A 291 10.67 6.48 23.59
CA GLU A 291 9.21 6.78 23.62
C GLU A 291 8.83 8.08 22.92
N GLU A 292 9.75 9.03 22.82
CA GLU A 292 9.57 10.33 22.18
C GLU A 292 9.54 10.28 20.64
N LEU A 293 9.99 9.18 20.01
CA LEU A 293 10.10 8.99 18.57
C LEU A 293 9.13 7.94 18.01
N VAL A 294 8.33 7.30 18.85
CA VAL A 294 7.36 6.28 18.41
C VAL A 294 6.03 6.95 18.14
N TRP A 295 5.54 6.83 16.91
CA TRP A 295 4.17 7.16 16.60
C TRP A 295 3.26 6.22 17.41
N LYS A 296 2.28 6.80 18.11
CA LYS A 296 1.33 6.05 18.94
C LYS A 296 -0.02 6.03 18.24
N CYS A 297 -0.58 4.85 18.11
CA CYS A 297 -1.94 4.62 17.66
C CYS A 297 -2.83 4.34 18.89
N ALA A 298 -3.94 5.04 18.98
CA ALA A 298 -4.94 4.77 19.97
C ALA A 298 -6.11 3.97 19.36
N PRO A 299 -6.69 3.02 20.09
CA PRO A 299 -7.82 2.21 19.59
C PRO A 299 -9.04 3.03 19.17
N GLU A 300 -9.22 4.23 19.74
CA GLU A 300 -10.30 5.16 19.41
C GLU A 300 -10.04 6.02 18.16
N ASP A 301 -8.84 5.97 17.58
CA ASP A 301 -8.54 6.71 16.37
C ASP A 301 -9.29 6.14 15.16
N SER A 302 -9.88 7.01 14.35
CA SER A 302 -10.43 6.57 13.06
C SER A 302 -9.31 6.18 12.08
N ILE A 303 -9.57 5.22 11.21
CA ILE A 303 -8.58 4.73 10.22
C ILE A 303 -7.97 5.86 9.39
N PRO A 304 -8.75 6.80 8.81
CA PRO A 304 -8.16 7.92 8.09
C PRO A 304 -7.31 8.83 9.00
N SER A 305 -7.63 8.95 10.30
CA SER A 305 -6.81 9.67 11.27
C SER A 305 -5.50 8.96 11.54
N MET A 306 -5.52 7.64 11.73
CA MET A 306 -4.33 6.80 11.91
C MET A 306 -3.36 6.96 10.74
N VAL A 307 -3.84 6.83 9.52
CA VAL A 307 -3.02 6.94 8.31
C VAL A 307 -2.40 8.33 8.19
N ARG A 308 -3.20 9.39 8.39
CA ARG A 308 -2.68 10.78 8.36
C ARG A 308 -1.63 11.03 9.44
N SER A 309 -1.92 10.63 10.67
CA SER A 309 -1.03 10.82 11.81
C SER A 309 0.30 10.10 11.61
N PHE A 310 0.26 8.85 11.13
CA PHE A 310 1.44 8.07 10.79
C PHE A 310 2.32 8.78 9.76
N PHE A 311 1.79 9.12 8.59
CA PHE A 311 2.59 9.79 7.56
C PHE A 311 3.11 11.16 8.03
N ARG A 312 2.32 11.94 8.79
CA ARG A 312 2.77 13.22 9.34
C ARG A 312 3.96 13.03 10.28
N SER A 313 3.96 12.00 11.12
CA SER A 313 5.05 11.72 12.06
C SER A 313 6.37 11.40 11.35
N TYR A 314 6.33 10.69 10.24
CA TYR A 314 7.54 10.27 9.53
C TYR A 314 7.93 11.17 8.35
N LEU A 315 7.00 11.94 7.79
CA LEU A 315 7.28 12.81 6.64
C LEU A 315 7.32 14.31 6.97
N LEU A 316 6.72 14.77 8.11
CA LEU A 316 6.69 16.19 8.46
C LEU A 316 7.58 16.54 9.67
N MET A 317 7.79 15.63 10.61
CA MET A 317 8.47 15.91 11.89
C MET A 317 9.97 15.57 11.89
N ARG A 318 10.64 15.67 10.76
CA ARG A 318 12.11 15.50 10.66
C ARG A 318 12.81 16.82 10.45
#